data_d62fe3893df40ff3c45fb67b15866cc5
#
_entry.id   d62fe3893df40ff3c45fb67b15866cc5
#
_cell.length_a   1.000
_cell.length_b   1.000
_cell.length_c   1.000
_cell.angle_alpha   90.00
_cell.angle_beta   90.00
_cell.angle_gamma   90.00
#
_symmetry.space_group_name_H-M   'P 1'
#
loop_
_entity.id
_entity.type
_entity.pdbx_description
1 polymer ?
#
loop_
_entity_poly.entity_id
_entity_poly.type
_entity_poly.pdbx_seq_one_letter_code
_entity_poly.pdbx_strand_id
1 'polypeptide(L)'
;NINCLKQDSMAYRIYDKLNSILKDGDDSLLYHLFPVYSGNIDTGKVKANLMLLSLNYGIFYFDYMRYGESVEEAEERINTLYSYITDTFRKIPALKKKRDTLKYDVNTVFVSDQTEGLGLTDDFIPSNVNDIKEVLEKNQEEIDDNSFELLQSCIEGTPQMVKKVFRKCPSEKITKGLILNDIEGYIAKFDIEQKTAAIAEIEGPQRIRGLAGSGKTIVLTQKAAIYHLNHPDDTILYTYYTKALHDTIKEHISRAFKYFSDNKEPDWSKIIICHAWGSANTPGVYSMTCEKCGKISKSKQHNQKVCHSCVKIIKKENILKNTEPASIEKLKEVITKFLDED
;
A
#
# COMPACT_ATOMS: atom_id res chain seq x y z
N ASN A 1 -7.49 9.00 -4.32
CA ASN A 1 -8.67 8.91 -5.20
C ASN A 1 -9.63 10.05 -4.86
N ILE A 2 -9.71 11.06 -5.71
CA ILE A 2 -10.55 12.27 -5.51
C ILE A 2 -12.03 11.89 -5.29
N ASN A 3 -12.52 10.80 -5.85
CA ASN A 3 -13.89 10.37 -5.68
C ASN A 3 -14.18 9.86 -4.24
N CYS A 4 -13.26 9.13 -3.63
CA CYS A 4 -13.38 8.73 -2.22
C CYS A 4 -13.26 9.95 -1.29
N LEU A 5 -12.37 10.88 -1.62
CA LEU A 5 -12.20 12.13 -0.86
C LEU A 5 -13.47 12.99 -0.87
N LYS A 6 -14.19 13.05 -2.00
CA LYS A 6 -15.46 13.78 -2.11
C LYS A 6 -16.60 13.19 -1.28
N GLN A 7 -16.51 11.93 -0.86
CA GLN A 7 -17.49 11.31 0.03
C GLN A 7 -17.32 11.74 1.48
N ASP A 8 -16.14 12.22 1.84
CA ASP A 8 -15.83 12.77 3.15
C ASP A 8 -15.77 14.30 3.06
N SER A 9 -16.80 14.96 3.54
CA SER A 9 -16.95 16.42 3.39
C SER A 9 -15.86 17.20 4.12
N MET A 10 -15.42 16.75 5.30
CA MET A 10 -14.38 17.44 6.07
C MET A 10 -13.01 17.22 5.42
N ALA A 11 -12.68 15.99 5.05
CA ALA A 11 -11.46 15.70 4.32
C ALA A 11 -11.35 16.50 3.01
N TYR A 12 -12.46 16.64 2.29
CA TYR A 12 -12.49 17.41 1.06
C TYR A 12 -12.26 18.91 1.29
N ARG A 13 -12.86 19.50 2.36
CA ARG A 13 -12.64 20.90 2.73
C ARG A 13 -11.18 21.17 3.11
N ILE A 14 -10.56 20.27 3.87
CA ILE A 14 -9.14 20.36 4.23
C ILE A 14 -8.28 20.25 2.97
N TYR A 15 -8.54 19.28 2.10
CA TYR A 15 -7.85 19.12 0.83
C TYR A 15 -7.91 20.36 -0.05
N ASP A 16 -9.11 20.92 -0.23
CA ASP A 16 -9.32 22.12 -1.06
C ASP A 16 -8.54 23.32 -0.51
N LYS A 17 -8.56 23.50 0.82
CA LYS A 17 -7.77 24.52 1.51
C LYS A 17 -6.27 24.31 1.31
N LEU A 18 -5.75 23.10 1.53
CA LEU A 18 -4.35 22.77 1.33
C LEU A 18 -3.93 23.02 -0.13
N ASN A 19 -4.74 22.56 -1.08
CA ASN A 19 -4.48 22.77 -2.50
C ASN A 19 -4.43 24.27 -2.90
N SER A 20 -5.18 25.11 -2.19
CA SER A 20 -5.12 26.58 -2.39
C SER A 20 -3.86 27.23 -1.80
N ILE A 21 -3.24 26.60 -0.79
CA ILE A 21 -2.04 27.08 -0.10
C ILE A 21 -0.76 26.60 -0.80
N LEU A 22 -0.74 25.31 -1.14
CA LEU A 22 0.38 24.66 -1.82
C LEU A 22 0.43 25.15 -3.27
N LYS A 23 1.48 25.87 -3.63
CA LYS A 23 1.65 26.44 -4.98
C LYS A 23 2.16 25.39 -5.95
N ASP A 24 1.88 25.57 -7.24
CA ASP A 24 2.54 24.81 -8.31
C ASP A 24 4.07 24.96 -8.18
N GLY A 25 4.76 23.85 -7.93
CA GLY A 25 6.21 23.80 -7.70
C GLY A 25 6.62 23.53 -6.25
N ASP A 26 5.68 23.43 -5.32
CA ASP A 26 5.93 22.88 -3.99
C ASP A 26 5.95 21.35 -4.07
N ASP A 27 7.11 20.73 -3.81
CA ASP A 27 7.21 19.28 -3.73
C ASP A 27 6.51 18.81 -2.43
N SER A 28 5.22 18.55 -2.59
CA SER A 28 4.33 18.15 -1.50
C SER A 28 3.50 16.93 -1.90
N LEU A 29 3.36 16.00 -0.96
CA LEU A 29 2.56 14.79 -1.11
C LEU A 29 1.42 14.81 -0.09
N LEU A 30 0.20 14.59 -0.57
CA LEU A 30 -0.98 14.46 0.28
C LEU A 30 -1.55 13.05 0.19
N TYR A 31 -1.60 12.38 1.32
CA TYR A 31 -2.17 11.05 1.48
C TYR A 31 -3.56 11.15 2.11
N HIS A 32 -4.52 10.39 1.58
CA HIS A 32 -5.87 10.27 2.13
C HIS A 32 -6.14 8.82 2.51
N LEU A 33 -6.62 8.60 3.74
CA LEU A 33 -6.85 7.29 4.36
C LEU A 33 -5.61 6.38 4.33
N PHE A 34 -4.42 6.99 4.36
CA PHE A 34 -3.13 6.33 4.32
C PHE A 34 -2.08 7.17 5.10
N PRO A 35 -1.12 6.59 5.83
CA PRO A 35 -0.89 5.16 6.00
C PRO A 35 -1.99 4.46 6.83
N VAL A 36 -2.02 3.12 6.72
CA VAL A 36 -2.94 2.27 7.45
C VAL A 36 -2.14 1.34 8.35
N TYR A 37 -2.48 1.30 9.61
CA TYR A 37 -1.85 0.41 10.59
C TYR A 37 -2.89 -0.51 11.22
N SER A 38 -2.49 -1.75 11.49
CA SER A 38 -3.29 -2.67 12.29
C SER A 38 -3.06 -2.35 13.77
N GLY A 39 -4.02 -1.72 14.41
CA GLY A 39 -4.01 -1.47 15.85
C GLY A 39 -4.06 -2.76 16.68
N ASN A 40 -4.13 -2.64 17.98
CA ASN A 40 -4.42 -3.74 18.89
C ASN A 40 -5.84 -4.28 18.66
N ILE A 41 -6.17 -5.44 19.27
CA ILE A 41 -7.47 -6.12 19.13
C ILE A 41 -8.63 -5.14 19.44
N ASP A 42 -8.42 -4.21 20.37
CA ASP A 42 -9.45 -3.27 20.83
C ASP A 42 -9.56 -2.01 19.96
N THR A 43 -8.47 -1.56 19.32
CA THR A 43 -8.45 -0.32 18.52
C THR A 43 -8.70 -0.55 17.02
N GLY A 44 -8.66 -1.79 16.58
CA GLY A 44 -8.90 -2.14 15.17
C GLY A 44 -7.85 -1.55 14.21
N LYS A 45 -8.31 -1.07 13.06
CA LYS A 45 -7.44 -0.41 12.06
C LYS A 45 -7.40 1.08 12.30
N VAL A 46 -6.19 1.63 12.30
CA VAL A 46 -5.96 3.07 12.40
C VAL A 46 -5.47 3.59 11.06
N LYS A 47 -6.19 4.53 10.49
CA LYS A 47 -5.88 5.16 9.20
C LYS A 47 -5.66 6.65 9.41
N ALA A 48 -4.64 7.20 8.75
CA ALA A 48 -4.51 8.66 8.65
C ALA A 48 -5.63 9.21 7.77
N ASN A 49 -6.42 10.15 8.28
CA ASN A 49 -7.45 10.78 7.47
C ASN A 49 -6.81 11.60 6.35
N LEU A 50 -5.95 12.55 6.68
CA LEU A 50 -5.13 13.28 5.71
C LEU A 50 -3.72 13.47 6.28
N MET A 51 -2.70 13.15 5.50
CA MET A 51 -1.30 13.36 5.88
C MET A 51 -0.59 14.14 4.78
N LEU A 52 0.00 15.27 5.15
CA LEU A 52 0.82 16.12 4.28
C LEU A 52 2.29 15.85 4.57
N LEU A 53 3.07 15.58 3.55
CA LEU A 53 4.52 15.61 3.55
C LEU A 53 4.96 16.68 2.56
N SER A 54 5.60 17.75 3.03
CA SER A 54 6.04 18.88 2.21
C SER A 54 7.50 19.22 2.49
N LEU A 55 8.28 19.51 1.44
CA LEU A 55 9.65 19.99 1.58
C LEU A 55 9.70 21.31 2.38
N ASN A 56 8.75 22.19 2.13
CA ASN A 56 8.76 23.54 2.70
C ASN A 56 8.07 23.61 4.08
N TYR A 57 7.00 22.82 4.28
CA TYR A 57 6.20 22.92 5.50
C TYR A 57 6.49 21.82 6.51
N GLY A 58 7.04 20.66 6.10
CA GLY A 58 7.29 19.56 7.01
C GLY A 58 6.24 18.47 6.96
N ILE A 59 5.97 17.83 8.11
CA ILE A 59 5.07 16.69 8.23
C ILE A 59 3.85 17.11 9.05
N PHE A 60 2.67 17.01 8.46
CA PHE A 60 1.40 17.31 9.12
C PHE A 60 0.43 16.16 8.97
N TYR A 61 -0.24 15.84 10.07
CA TYR A 61 -1.34 14.91 10.11
C TYR A 61 -2.60 15.64 10.52
N PHE A 62 -3.59 15.69 9.62
CA PHE A 62 -4.89 16.33 9.86
C PHE A 62 -5.92 15.28 10.21
N ASP A 63 -6.60 15.48 11.30
CA ASP A 63 -7.71 14.65 11.73
C ASP A 63 -8.89 15.50 12.22
N TYR A 64 -10.04 14.87 12.39
CA TYR A 64 -11.29 15.50 12.78
C TYR A 64 -12.22 14.48 13.41
N MET A 65 -13.26 14.94 14.11
CA MET A 65 -14.29 14.08 14.72
C MET A 65 -15.02 13.28 13.67
N ARG A 66 -15.18 12.00 13.93
CA ARG A 66 -16.06 11.12 13.13
C ARG A 66 -17.48 11.15 13.68
N TYR A 67 -18.45 10.80 12.85
CA TYR A 67 -19.84 10.76 13.29
C TYR A 67 -20.04 9.75 14.43
N GLY A 68 -20.55 10.24 15.57
CA GLY A 68 -20.83 9.44 16.77
C GLY A 68 -19.61 9.12 17.65
N GLU A 69 -18.43 9.66 17.32
CA GLU A 69 -17.19 9.50 18.11
C GLU A 69 -17.15 10.53 19.26
N SER A 70 -16.66 10.12 20.43
CA SER A 70 -16.35 11.05 21.53
C SER A 70 -14.97 11.70 21.33
N VAL A 71 -14.69 12.78 22.06
CA VAL A 71 -13.39 13.46 22.00
C VAL A 71 -12.28 12.52 22.46
N GLU A 72 -12.52 11.75 23.51
CA GLU A 72 -11.56 10.80 24.07
C GLU A 72 -11.23 9.68 23.08
N GLU A 73 -12.23 9.16 22.36
CA GLU A 73 -12.03 8.14 21.32
C GLU A 73 -11.21 8.70 20.14
N ALA A 74 -11.47 9.95 19.74
CA ALA A 74 -10.71 10.62 18.69
C ALA A 74 -9.25 10.82 19.10
N GLU A 75 -8.99 11.30 20.34
CA GLU A 75 -7.65 11.47 20.88
C GLU A 75 -6.88 10.15 20.95
N GLU A 76 -7.49 9.07 21.44
CA GLU A 76 -6.86 7.76 21.51
C GLU A 76 -6.48 7.23 20.11
N ARG A 77 -7.37 7.41 19.15
CA ARG A 77 -7.14 7.03 17.74
C ARG A 77 -5.96 7.80 17.14
N ILE A 78 -5.92 9.11 17.35
CA ILE A 78 -4.88 9.99 16.81
C ILE A 78 -3.53 9.68 17.47
N ASN A 79 -3.50 9.54 18.80
CA ASN A 79 -2.29 9.18 19.56
C ASN A 79 -1.73 7.83 19.14
N THR A 80 -2.60 6.86 18.90
CA THR A 80 -2.22 5.54 18.37
C THR A 80 -1.55 5.67 17.02
N LEU A 81 -2.14 6.45 16.10
CA LEU A 81 -1.55 6.67 14.78
C LEU A 81 -0.22 7.42 14.86
N TYR A 82 -0.15 8.48 15.66
CA TYR A 82 1.08 9.25 15.89
C TYR A 82 2.22 8.33 16.37
N SER A 83 1.92 7.44 17.31
CA SER A 83 2.89 6.47 17.82
C SER A 83 3.39 5.54 16.69
N TYR A 84 2.50 4.99 15.87
CA TYR A 84 2.89 4.13 14.74
C TYR A 84 3.76 4.86 13.72
N ILE A 85 3.40 6.09 13.35
CA ILE A 85 4.15 6.91 12.39
C ILE A 85 5.55 7.20 12.94
N THR A 86 5.62 7.72 14.16
CA THR A 86 6.90 8.11 14.79
C THR A 86 7.81 6.90 15.04
N ASP A 87 7.26 5.77 15.46
CA ASP A 87 8.04 4.53 15.64
C ASP A 87 8.56 3.99 14.30
N THR A 88 7.79 4.15 13.24
CA THR A 88 8.23 3.80 11.89
C THR A 88 9.41 4.66 11.44
N PHE A 89 9.35 5.97 11.66
CA PHE A 89 10.45 6.89 11.35
C PHE A 89 11.68 6.62 12.24
N ARG A 90 11.48 6.30 13.52
CA ARG A 90 12.57 5.94 14.45
C ARG A 90 13.33 4.67 14.04
N LYS A 91 12.76 3.78 13.23
CA LYS A 91 13.48 2.60 12.70
C LYS A 91 14.59 2.97 11.71
N ILE A 92 14.59 4.20 11.18
CA ILE A 92 15.59 4.68 10.21
C ILE A 92 16.60 5.60 10.88
N PRO A 93 17.89 5.21 10.96
CA PRO A 93 18.92 6.01 11.63
C PRO A 93 19.10 7.42 11.05
N ALA A 94 18.92 7.59 9.74
CA ALA A 94 19.06 8.89 9.05
C ALA A 94 17.96 9.91 9.41
N LEU A 95 16.82 9.45 9.97
CA LEU A 95 15.71 10.29 10.42
C LEU A 95 15.78 10.59 11.93
N LYS A 96 16.90 10.29 12.60
CA LYS A 96 17.12 10.58 14.03
C LYS A 96 18.11 11.71 14.23
N LYS A 97 17.86 12.59 15.20
CA LYS A 97 18.80 13.62 15.68
C LYS A 97 19.76 13.04 16.72
N LYS A 98 19.22 12.49 17.80
CA LYS A 98 19.97 11.87 18.93
C LYS A 98 19.12 10.76 19.54
N ARG A 99 19.76 9.63 19.91
CA ARG A 99 19.14 8.43 20.51
C ARG A 99 17.74 8.10 19.98
N ASP A 100 16.67 8.74 20.49
CA ASP A 100 15.28 8.46 20.12
C ASP A 100 14.50 9.69 19.60
N THR A 101 15.17 10.84 19.44
CA THR A 101 14.53 12.06 18.94
C THR A 101 14.52 12.04 17.40
N LEU A 102 13.38 12.29 16.80
CA LEU A 102 13.25 12.43 15.35
C LEU A 102 13.95 13.70 14.86
N LYS A 103 14.37 13.68 13.60
CA LYS A 103 14.98 14.83 12.92
C LYS A 103 13.93 15.89 12.59
N TYR A 104 12.72 15.46 12.26
CA TYR A 104 11.59 16.30 11.92
C TYR A 104 10.41 15.94 12.81
N ASP A 105 9.65 16.96 13.22
CA ASP A 105 8.48 16.78 14.04
C ASP A 105 7.25 16.39 13.19
N VAL A 106 6.36 15.58 13.75
CA VAL A 106 5.08 15.22 13.15
C VAL A 106 4.01 16.07 13.82
N ASN A 107 3.54 17.09 13.12
CA ASN A 107 2.52 18.00 13.63
C ASN A 107 1.13 17.39 13.48
N THR A 108 0.43 17.21 14.58
CA THR A 108 -0.92 16.65 14.61
C THR A 108 -1.94 17.80 14.74
N VAL A 109 -2.74 18.00 13.70
CA VAL A 109 -3.73 19.07 13.60
C VAL A 109 -5.13 18.49 13.72
N PHE A 110 -5.85 18.90 14.74
CA PHE A 110 -7.25 18.54 14.93
C PHE A 110 -8.16 19.63 14.35
N VAL A 111 -8.86 19.28 13.26
CA VAL A 111 -9.70 20.24 12.51
C VAL A 111 -11.15 20.15 12.96
N SER A 112 -11.72 21.26 13.41
CA SER A 112 -13.12 21.37 13.82
C SER A 112 -13.70 22.71 13.42
N ASP A 113 -15.01 22.74 13.15
CA ASP A 113 -15.72 24.01 12.95
C ASP A 113 -15.91 24.78 14.26
N GLN A 114 -15.82 24.08 15.41
CA GLN A 114 -15.82 24.66 16.77
C GLN A 114 -14.48 24.33 17.44
N THR A 115 -13.61 25.31 17.57
CA THR A 115 -12.28 25.13 18.19
C THR A 115 -12.26 25.39 19.69
N GLU A 116 -13.24 26.13 20.22
CA GLU A 116 -13.32 26.44 21.64
C GLU A 116 -14.12 25.38 22.41
N GLY A 117 -13.58 24.93 23.56
CA GLY A 117 -14.29 24.02 24.46
C GLY A 117 -14.23 22.53 24.09
N LEU A 118 -13.40 22.13 23.14
CA LEU A 118 -13.24 20.71 22.77
C LEU A 118 -12.57 19.86 23.86
N GLY A 119 -11.86 20.49 24.83
CA GLY A 119 -11.19 19.76 25.91
C GLY A 119 -10.02 18.89 25.46
N LEU A 120 -9.46 19.18 24.27
CA LEU A 120 -8.29 18.47 23.72
C LEU A 120 -7.05 18.66 24.60
N THR A 121 -6.20 17.65 24.65
CA THR A 121 -4.89 17.73 25.31
C THR A 121 -3.94 18.64 24.52
N ASP A 122 -2.89 19.16 25.20
CA ASP A 122 -1.90 20.07 24.60
C ASP A 122 -1.04 19.43 23.48
N ASP A 123 -1.21 18.13 23.26
CA ASP A 123 -0.49 17.39 22.22
C ASP A 123 -1.02 17.63 20.80
N PHE A 124 -2.19 18.28 20.67
CA PHE A 124 -2.84 18.55 19.39
C PHE A 124 -2.90 20.05 19.10
N ILE A 125 -2.77 20.38 17.83
CA ILE A 125 -2.95 21.74 17.33
C ILE A 125 -4.42 21.89 16.93
N PRO A 126 -5.27 22.57 17.73
CA PRO A 126 -6.65 22.81 17.32
C PRO A 126 -6.69 23.82 16.18
N SER A 127 -7.47 23.55 15.15
CA SER A 127 -7.62 24.44 14.01
C SER A 127 -9.03 24.35 13.41
N ASN A 128 -9.47 25.41 12.76
CA ASN A 128 -10.54 25.32 11.78
C ASN A 128 -9.97 25.28 10.35
N VAL A 129 -10.79 24.94 9.37
CA VAL A 129 -10.33 24.83 7.97
C VAL A 129 -9.73 26.13 7.43
N ASN A 130 -10.21 27.30 7.91
CA ASN A 130 -9.73 28.61 7.41
C ASN A 130 -8.33 28.93 7.93
N ASP A 131 -7.99 28.49 9.14
CA ASP A 131 -6.75 28.81 9.84
C ASP A 131 -5.60 27.84 9.51
N ILE A 132 -5.85 26.79 8.70
CA ILE A 132 -4.83 25.80 8.30
C ILE A 132 -3.56 26.48 7.77
N LYS A 133 -3.68 27.60 7.03
CA LYS A 133 -2.53 28.33 6.52
C LYS A 133 -1.64 28.85 7.65
N GLU A 134 -2.24 29.45 8.65
CA GLU A 134 -1.52 29.98 9.82
C GLU A 134 -0.84 28.85 10.62
N VAL A 135 -1.52 27.71 10.75
CA VAL A 135 -0.97 26.52 11.41
C VAL A 135 0.25 25.99 10.66
N LEU A 136 0.20 25.92 9.33
CA LEU A 136 1.34 25.50 8.51
C LEU A 136 2.52 26.46 8.64
N GLU A 137 2.29 27.76 8.53
CA GLU A 137 3.34 28.80 8.62
C GLU A 137 3.98 28.85 10.01
N LYS A 138 3.20 28.66 11.08
CA LYS A 138 3.68 28.69 12.47
C LYS A 138 4.54 27.49 12.83
N ASN A 139 4.22 26.31 12.28
CA ASN A 139 4.89 25.05 12.58
C ASN A 139 5.73 24.56 11.40
N GLN A 140 6.14 25.46 10.53
CA GLN A 140 6.92 25.16 9.34
C GLN A 140 8.29 24.59 9.71
N GLU A 141 8.66 23.48 9.08
CA GLU A 141 9.99 22.87 9.17
C GLU A 141 10.44 22.40 7.78
N GLU A 142 11.55 22.95 7.27
CA GLU A 142 12.08 22.56 5.96
C GLU A 142 12.72 21.17 6.04
N ILE A 143 12.37 20.32 5.08
CA ILE A 143 12.89 18.97 4.94
C ILE A 143 13.87 18.92 3.76
N ASP A 144 15.07 18.36 3.96
CA ASP A 144 16.00 18.16 2.85
C ASP A 144 15.54 17.02 1.92
N ASP A 145 15.91 17.09 0.64
CA ASP A 145 15.48 16.15 -0.41
C ASP A 145 15.71 14.69 -0.05
N ASN A 146 16.87 14.35 0.53
CA ASN A 146 17.18 12.98 0.93
C ASN A 146 16.27 12.49 2.06
N SER A 147 16.01 13.35 3.04
CA SER A 147 15.10 13.03 4.16
C SER A 147 13.66 12.95 3.67
N PHE A 148 13.25 13.80 2.73
CA PHE A 148 11.93 13.77 2.11
C PHE A 148 11.67 12.42 1.41
N GLU A 149 12.60 11.97 0.57
CA GLU A 149 12.52 10.65 -0.08
C GLU A 149 12.48 9.50 0.93
N LEU A 150 13.24 9.58 2.02
CA LEU A 150 13.24 8.57 3.07
C LEU A 150 11.90 8.55 3.82
N LEU A 151 11.36 9.71 4.21
CA LEU A 151 10.06 9.84 4.86
C LEU A 151 8.95 9.30 3.96
N GLN A 152 8.94 9.70 2.69
CA GLN A 152 8.02 9.18 1.69
C GLN A 152 8.09 7.66 1.61
N SER A 153 9.30 7.09 1.48
CA SER A 153 9.51 5.65 1.42
C SER A 153 9.01 4.93 2.68
N CYS A 154 9.16 5.57 3.86
CA CYS A 154 8.66 5.03 5.11
C CYS A 154 7.13 5.01 5.16
N ILE A 155 6.50 6.14 4.82
CA ILE A 155 5.03 6.26 4.79
C ILE A 155 4.45 5.18 3.86
N GLU A 156 5.06 5.00 2.69
CA GLU A 156 4.59 4.08 1.65
C GLU A 156 5.03 2.61 1.85
N GLY A 157 5.76 2.30 2.91
CA GLY A 157 6.18 0.93 3.25
C GLY A 157 7.23 0.32 2.32
N THR A 158 7.89 1.13 1.49
CA THR A 158 8.85 0.66 0.49
C THR A 158 10.21 0.20 1.02
N PRO A 159 10.75 0.68 2.16
CA PRO A 159 12.08 0.28 2.65
C PRO A 159 12.21 -1.22 2.96
N GLN A 160 11.11 -1.88 3.26
CA GLN A 160 11.10 -3.29 3.66
C GLN A 160 10.97 -4.26 2.49
N MET A 161 10.61 -3.78 1.30
CA MET A 161 10.39 -4.62 0.13
C MET A 161 11.68 -5.07 -0.54
N VAL A 162 12.77 -4.36 -0.29
CA VAL A 162 14.06 -4.70 -0.83
C VAL A 162 14.89 -5.41 0.22
N LYS A 163 15.37 -6.60 -0.10
CA LYS A 163 16.35 -7.31 0.72
C LYS A 163 17.60 -6.45 0.78
N LYS A 164 17.79 -5.71 1.87
CA LYS A 164 19.06 -4.99 2.11
C LYS A 164 20.13 -6.03 2.38
N VAL A 165 20.89 -6.37 1.36
CA VAL A 165 22.17 -7.05 1.54
C VAL A 165 23.13 -6.03 2.10
N PHE A 166 23.24 -5.94 3.43
CA PHE A 166 24.21 -5.07 4.07
C PHE A 166 25.61 -5.62 3.82
N ARG A 167 26.29 -5.04 2.83
CA ARG A 167 27.71 -5.25 2.65
C ARG A 167 28.45 -4.30 3.58
N LYS A 168 29.28 -4.83 4.48
CA LYS A 168 30.22 -4.02 5.28
C LYS A 168 31.32 -3.51 4.34
N CYS A 169 31.13 -2.31 3.81
CA CYS A 169 32.13 -1.64 3.00
C CYS A 169 32.90 -0.61 3.86
N PRO A 170 34.23 -0.52 3.75
CA PRO A 170 34.99 0.54 4.40
C PRO A 170 34.53 1.89 3.85
N SER A 171 34.22 2.84 4.73
CA SER A 171 33.68 4.16 4.37
C SER A 171 34.71 5.09 3.70
N GLU A 172 36.01 4.76 3.74
CA GLU A 172 37.05 5.65 3.28
C GLU A 172 37.45 5.52 1.80
N LYS A 173 36.93 4.54 1.08
CA LYS A 173 37.24 4.33 -0.35
C LYS A 173 35.97 3.96 -1.13
N ILE A 174 35.80 4.58 -2.30
CA ILE A 174 34.78 4.17 -3.27
C ILE A 174 35.09 2.75 -3.73
N THR A 175 34.40 1.78 -3.16
CA THR A 175 34.53 0.36 -3.53
C THR A 175 33.40 -0.06 -4.43
N LYS A 176 33.60 -1.12 -5.25
CA LYS A 176 32.51 -1.73 -6.05
C LYS A 176 31.29 -2.11 -5.18
N GLY A 177 31.52 -2.43 -3.91
CA GLY A 177 30.47 -2.73 -2.94
C GLY A 177 29.63 -1.52 -2.56
N LEU A 178 30.23 -0.33 -2.41
CA LEU A 178 29.51 0.92 -2.18
C LEU A 178 28.66 1.29 -3.40
N ILE A 179 29.24 1.24 -4.60
CA ILE A 179 28.51 1.50 -5.86
C ILE A 179 27.32 0.54 -6.02
N LEU A 180 27.50 -0.74 -5.67
CA LEU A 180 26.41 -1.72 -5.70
C LEU A 180 25.34 -1.43 -4.66
N ASN A 181 25.70 -1.01 -3.45
CA ASN A 181 24.73 -0.60 -2.43
C ASN A 181 23.93 0.64 -2.88
N ASP A 182 24.58 1.61 -3.52
CA ASP A 182 23.90 2.79 -4.08
C ASP A 182 22.95 2.41 -5.21
N ILE A 183 23.40 1.56 -6.15
CA ILE A 183 22.53 1.06 -7.25
C ILE A 183 21.36 0.25 -6.67
N GLU A 184 21.60 -0.63 -5.72
CA GLU A 184 20.53 -1.39 -5.04
C GLU A 184 19.58 -0.45 -4.28
N GLY A 185 20.09 0.62 -3.69
CA GLY A 185 19.30 1.70 -3.08
C GLY A 185 18.41 2.42 -4.10
N TYR A 186 18.95 2.75 -5.27
CA TYR A 186 18.18 3.34 -6.37
C TYR A 186 17.10 2.41 -6.91
N ILE A 187 17.42 1.13 -7.11
CA ILE A 187 16.45 0.11 -7.54
C ILE A 187 15.35 -0.09 -6.50
N ALA A 188 15.66 0.14 -5.22
CA ALA A 188 14.71 0.02 -4.12
C ALA A 188 13.71 1.18 -4.06
N LYS A 189 13.99 2.31 -4.70
CA LYS A 189 13.08 3.45 -4.74
C LYS A 189 11.95 3.16 -5.72
N PHE A 190 10.73 3.10 -5.19
CA PHE A 190 9.55 3.15 -6.03
C PHE A 190 9.46 4.52 -6.71
N ASP A 191 9.19 4.55 -8.00
CA ASP A 191 8.82 5.80 -8.64
C ASP A 191 7.37 6.22 -8.25
N ILE A 192 7.01 7.46 -8.51
CA ILE A 192 5.72 8.05 -8.12
C ILE A 192 4.55 7.24 -8.73
N GLU A 193 4.67 6.78 -9.97
CA GLU A 193 3.61 6.02 -10.64
C GLU A 193 3.41 4.64 -10.00
N GLN A 194 4.49 3.96 -9.63
CA GLN A 194 4.44 2.66 -8.95
C GLN A 194 3.79 2.79 -7.58
N LYS A 195 4.14 3.85 -6.83
CA LYS A 195 3.57 4.15 -5.51
C LYS A 195 2.07 4.40 -5.60
N THR A 196 1.67 5.27 -6.51
CA THR A 196 0.25 5.56 -6.76
C THR A 196 -0.51 4.29 -7.14
N ALA A 197 0.07 3.45 -8.01
CA ALA A 197 -0.56 2.20 -8.44
C ALA A 197 -0.71 1.18 -7.29
N ALA A 198 0.25 1.14 -6.35
CA ALA A 198 0.21 0.21 -5.21
C ALA A 198 -0.85 0.62 -4.17
N ILE A 199 -0.97 1.92 -3.89
CA ILE A 199 -1.84 2.44 -2.83
C ILE A 199 -3.29 2.64 -3.33
N ALA A 200 -3.47 3.03 -4.61
CA ALA A 200 -4.79 3.35 -5.12
C ALA A 200 -5.74 2.15 -5.09
N GLU A 201 -6.83 2.27 -4.36
CA GLU A 201 -8.00 1.40 -4.48
C GLU A 201 -8.91 1.97 -5.58
N ILE A 202 -9.05 1.23 -6.67
CA ILE A 202 -9.87 1.61 -7.83
C ILE A 202 -10.96 0.56 -7.98
N GLU A 203 -12.21 1.02 -8.02
CA GLU A 203 -13.33 0.14 -8.35
C GLU A 203 -13.20 -0.34 -9.80
N GLY A 204 -13.35 -1.65 -9.98
CA GLY A 204 -13.27 -2.30 -11.28
C GLY A 204 -11.87 -2.72 -11.72
N PRO A 205 -11.75 -3.19 -12.98
CA PRO A 205 -10.49 -3.77 -13.47
C PRO A 205 -9.39 -2.72 -13.61
N GLN A 206 -8.24 -2.99 -13.03
CA GLN A 206 -7.03 -2.17 -13.15
C GLN A 206 -5.96 -2.92 -13.97
N ARG A 207 -5.34 -2.23 -14.92
CA ARG A 207 -4.23 -2.77 -15.70
C ARG A 207 -2.94 -1.99 -15.44
N ILE A 208 -1.93 -2.67 -14.90
CA ILE A 208 -0.59 -2.12 -14.68
C ILE A 208 0.30 -2.53 -15.86
N ARG A 209 0.82 -1.54 -16.57
CA ARG A 209 1.76 -1.73 -17.69
C ARG A 209 3.14 -1.21 -17.31
N GLY A 210 4.20 -1.81 -17.83
CA GLY A 210 5.57 -1.38 -17.63
C GLY A 210 6.55 -2.34 -18.27
N LEU A 211 7.77 -1.88 -18.48
CA LEU A 211 8.88 -2.67 -19.05
C LEU A 211 9.24 -3.88 -18.16
N ALA A 212 10.01 -4.81 -18.68
CA ALA A 212 10.58 -5.88 -17.85
C ALA A 212 11.49 -5.25 -16.78
N GLY A 213 11.39 -5.75 -15.55
CA GLY A 213 12.16 -5.19 -14.41
C GLY A 213 11.56 -3.93 -13.77
N SER A 214 10.46 -3.36 -14.27
CA SER A 214 9.84 -2.15 -13.72
C SER A 214 9.08 -2.36 -12.40
N GLY A 215 9.34 -3.40 -11.62
CA GLY A 215 8.74 -3.60 -10.30
C GLY A 215 7.26 -4.01 -10.27
N LYS A 216 6.63 -4.36 -11.39
CA LYS A 216 5.19 -4.72 -11.43
C LYS A 216 4.77 -5.75 -10.39
N THR A 217 5.59 -6.78 -10.17
CA THR A 217 5.33 -7.82 -9.16
C THR A 217 5.34 -7.22 -7.75
N ILE A 218 6.27 -6.30 -7.49
CA ILE A 218 6.37 -5.62 -6.19
C ILE A 218 5.13 -4.75 -5.95
N VAL A 219 4.72 -3.96 -6.94
CA VAL A 219 3.48 -3.16 -6.89
C VAL A 219 2.26 -4.02 -6.57
N LEU A 220 2.10 -5.16 -7.27
CA LEU A 220 0.96 -6.05 -7.06
C LEU A 220 0.99 -6.75 -5.69
N THR A 221 2.16 -7.15 -5.21
CA THR A 221 2.28 -7.79 -3.88
C THR A 221 2.02 -6.79 -2.76
N GLN A 222 2.48 -5.55 -2.90
CA GLN A 222 2.16 -4.48 -1.97
C GLN A 222 0.66 -4.16 -1.97
N LYS A 223 0.07 -4.06 -3.16
CA LYS A 223 -1.38 -3.84 -3.28
C LYS A 223 -2.19 -4.94 -2.61
N ALA A 224 -1.80 -6.20 -2.79
CA ALA A 224 -2.44 -7.33 -2.12
C ALA A 224 -2.32 -7.24 -0.59
N ALA A 225 -1.16 -6.85 -0.07
CA ALA A 225 -0.95 -6.67 1.36
C ALA A 225 -1.78 -5.53 1.95
N ILE A 226 -1.81 -4.37 1.28
CA ILE A 226 -2.61 -3.21 1.70
C ILE A 226 -4.11 -3.52 1.61
N TYR A 227 -4.55 -4.19 0.54
CA TYR A 227 -5.94 -4.59 0.39
C TYR A 227 -6.36 -5.56 1.51
N HIS A 228 -5.56 -6.59 1.79
CA HIS A 228 -5.85 -7.51 2.89
C HIS A 228 -5.87 -6.80 4.27
N LEU A 229 -5.01 -5.80 4.46
CA LEU A 229 -5.03 -4.99 5.67
C LEU A 229 -6.33 -4.18 5.77
N ASN A 230 -6.82 -3.62 4.65
CA ASN A 230 -8.06 -2.84 4.59
C ASN A 230 -9.31 -3.71 4.68
N HIS A 231 -9.30 -4.91 4.08
CA HIS A 231 -10.42 -5.82 3.93
C HIS A 231 -10.03 -7.23 4.41
N PRO A 232 -9.88 -7.46 5.73
CA PRO A 232 -9.35 -8.73 6.27
C PRO A 232 -10.28 -9.92 6.05
N ASP A 233 -11.57 -9.68 5.86
CA ASP A 233 -12.58 -10.73 5.64
C ASP A 233 -12.66 -11.18 4.19
N ASP A 234 -12.14 -10.36 3.26
CA ASP A 234 -12.17 -10.65 1.83
C ASP A 234 -11.12 -11.70 1.44
N THR A 235 -11.49 -12.55 0.48
CA THR A 235 -10.57 -13.53 -0.08
C THR A 235 -9.84 -12.96 -1.29
N ILE A 236 -8.51 -12.98 -1.25
CA ILE A 236 -7.64 -12.52 -2.34
C ILE A 236 -7.12 -13.74 -3.11
N LEU A 237 -7.36 -13.79 -4.40
CA LEU A 237 -6.72 -14.75 -5.30
C LEU A 237 -5.59 -14.07 -6.07
N TYR A 238 -4.35 -14.38 -5.71
CA TYR A 238 -3.15 -13.93 -6.43
C TYR A 238 -2.68 -14.99 -7.41
N THR A 239 -2.71 -14.69 -8.71
CA THR A 239 -2.32 -15.64 -9.74
C THR A 239 -1.03 -15.24 -10.45
N TYR A 240 -0.23 -16.21 -10.83
CA TYR A 240 1.03 -16.01 -11.55
C TYR A 240 1.24 -17.09 -12.61
N TYR A 241 2.11 -16.81 -13.57
CA TYR A 241 2.38 -17.72 -14.69
C TYR A 241 3.69 -18.52 -14.51
N THR A 242 4.72 -17.93 -13.92
CA THR A 242 6.05 -18.54 -13.77
C THR A 242 6.19 -19.22 -12.41
N LYS A 243 6.35 -20.55 -12.37
CA LYS A 243 6.38 -21.35 -11.13
C LYS A 243 7.36 -20.86 -10.07
N ALA A 244 8.52 -20.33 -10.48
CA ALA A 244 9.54 -19.82 -9.56
C ALA A 244 9.11 -18.58 -8.74
N LEU A 245 7.97 -17.96 -9.07
CA LEU A 245 7.51 -16.74 -8.39
C LEU A 245 6.72 -16.99 -7.10
N HIS A 246 6.25 -18.21 -6.84
CA HIS A 246 5.37 -18.50 -5.69
C HIS A 246 5.96 -17.99 -4.36
N ASP A 247 7.14 -18.45 -4.02
CA ASP A 247 7.77 -18.13 -2.73
C ASP A 247 8.17 -16.66 -2.65
N THR A 248 8.63 -16.08 -3.76
CA THR A 248 8.94 -14.66 -3.87
C THR A 248 7.70 -13.79 -3.62
N ILE A 249 6.56 -14.14 -4.24
CA ILE A 249 5.29 -13.43 -4.05
C ILE A 249 4.86 -13.50 -2.59
N LYS A 250 4.90 -14.70 -1.99
CA LYS A 250 4.54 -14.91 -0.59
C LYS A 250 5.44 -14.09 0.35
N GLU A 251 6.75 -14.10 0.11
CA GLU A 251 7.72 -13.33 0.90
C GLU A 251 7.45 -11.81 0.78
N HIS A 252 7.18 -11.30 -0.42
CA HIS A 252 6.89 -9.88 -0.63
C HIS A 252 5.58 -9.45 0.04
N ILE A 253 4.51 -10.23 -0.07
CA ILE A 253 3.23 -9.94 0.61
C ILE A 253 3.44 -9.95 2.12
N SER A 254 4.12 -10.97 2.68
CA SER A 254 4.40 -11.05 4.11
C SER A 254 5.18 -9.83 4.61
N ARG A 255 6.23 -9.41 3.90
CA ARG A 255 7.02 -8.23 4.27
C ARG A 255 6.22 -6.94 4.24
N ALA A 256 5.45 -6.73 3.17
CA ALA A 256 4.62 -5.56 3.03
C ALA A 256 3.54 -5.50 4.13
N PHE A 257 2.89 -6.62 4.42
CA PHE A 257 1.88 -6.70 5.46
C PHE A 257 2.47 -6.45 6.86
N LYS A 258 3.60 -7.09 7.19
CA LYS A 258 4.30 -6.89 8.47
C LYS A 258 4.68 -5.43 8.72
N TYR A 259 5.03 -4.71 7.66
CA TYR A 259 5.39 -3.31 7.79
C TYR A 259 4.24 -2.45 8.34
N PHE A 260 3.02 -2.69 7.87
CA PHE A 260 1.83 -1.92 8.28
C PHE A 260 1.06 -2.55 9.44
N SER A 261 1.40 -3.78 9.88
CA SER A 261 0.64 -4.54 10.87
C SER A 261 1.41 -4.83 12.15
N ASP A 262 2.39 -3.99 12.50
CA ASP A 262 3.24 -4.21 13.67
C ASP A 262 3.85 -5.63 13.72
N ASN A 263 4.47 -6.00 12.59
CA ASN A 263 5.16 -7.29 12.42
C ASN A 263 4.27 -8.55 12.49
N LYS A 264 2.95 -8.41 12.33
CA LYS A 264 2.03 -9.53 12.26
C LYS A 264 2.11 -10.23 10.90
N GLU A 265 1.83 -11.54 10.86
CA GLU A 265 1.66 -12.25 9.59
C GLU A 265 0.27 -12.02 9.00
N PRO A 266 0.14 -11.99 7.66
CA PRO A 266 -1.17 -11.97 7.02
C PRO A 266 -1.92 -13.27 7.24
N ASP A 267 -3.25 -13.21 7.21
CA ASP A 267 -4.07 -14.42 7.24
C ASP A 267 -4.00 -15.15 5.89
N TRP A 268 -3.16 -16.16 5.85
CA TRP A 268 -2.97 -16.98 4.63
C TRP A 268 -4.19 -17.83 4.26
N SER A 269 -5.22 -17.94 5.10
CA SER A 269 -6.49 -18.56 4.73
C SER A 269 -7.31 -17.69 3.78
N LYS A 270 -7.05 -16.36 3.82
CA LYS A 270 -7.70 -15.34 3.00
C LYS A 270 -6.87 -14.95 1.78
N ILE A 271 -5.59 -15.31 1.70
CA ILE A 271 -4.73 -14.99 0.56
C ILE A 271 -4.29 -16.28 -0.14
N ILE A 272 -4.94 -16.58 -1.26
CA ILE A 272 -4.66 -17.76 -2.07
C ILE A 272 -3.66 -17.40 -3.17
N ILE A 273 -2.43 -17.92 -3.09
CA ILE A 273 -1.39 -17.73 -4.11
C ILE A 273 -1.34 -18.96 -4.99
N CYS A 274 -1.74 -18.86 -6.25
CA CYS A 274 -1.94 -20.01 -7.11
C CYS A 274 -1.41 -19.80 -8.52
N HIS A 275 -0.81 -20.83 -9.11
CA HIS A 275 -0.40 -20.80 -10.51
C HIS A 275 -1.63 -20.69 -11.42
N ALA A 276 -1.59 -19.88 -12.48
CA ALA A 276 -2.74 -19.68 -13.35
C ALA A 276 -3.27 -20.98 -13.97
N TRP A 277 -2.38 -21.85 -14.46
CA TRP A 277 -2.76 -23.08 -15.14
C TRP A 277 -2.73 -24.35 -14.25
N GLY A 278 -1.79 -24.41 -13.33
CA GLY A 278 -1.48 -25.63 -12.60
C GLY A 278 -0.66 -26.65 -13.41
N SER A 279 -0.38 -27.77 -12.78
CA SER A 279 0.30 -28.94 -13.37
C SER A 279 -0.25 -30.21 -12.75
N ALA A 280 0.24 -31.39 -13.19
CA ALA A 280 -0.17 -32.68 -12.63
C ALA A 280 0.01 -32.77 -11.10
N ASN A 281 1.06 -32.12 -10.57
CA ASN A 281 1.44 -32.19 -9.15
C ASN A 281 1.27 -30.87 -8.40
N THR A 282 0.86 -29.79 -9.09
CA THR A 282 0.69 -28.47 -8.47
C THR A 282 -0.67 -27.91 -8.87
N PRO A 283 -1.58 -27.70 -7.94
CA PRO A 283 -2.88 -27.11 -8.26
C PRO A 283 -2.70 -25.70 -8.84
N GLY A 284 -3.60 -25.32 -9.73
CA GLY A 284 -3.67 -23.99 -10.31
C GLY A 284 -5.12 -23.60 -10.55
N VAL A 285 -5.38 -22.32 -10.72
CA VAL A 285 -6.75 -21.78 -10.88
C VAL A 285 -7.49 -22.58 -11.95
N TYR A 286 -6.90 -22.74 -13.12
CA TYR A 286 -7.52 -23.46 -14.23
C TYR A 286 -7.79 -24.94 -13.90
N SER A 287 -6.80 -25.66 -13.35
CA SER A 287 -6.97 -27.09 -13.03
C SER A 287 -8.01 -27.33 -11.94
N MET A 288 -8.04 -26.48 -10.91
CA MET A 288 -9.01 -26.54 -9.81
C MET A 288 -10.43 -26.25 -10.31
N THR A 289 -10.59 -25.22 -11.17
CA THR A 289 -11.90 -24.91 -11.80
C THR A 289 -12.37 -26.07 -12.67
N CYS A 290 -11.49 -26.70 -13.44
CA CYS A 290 -11.83 -27.88 -14.24
C CYS A 290 -12.23 -29.07 -13.38
N GLU A 291 -11.64 -29.26 -12.21
CA GLU A 291 -12.04 -30.30 -11.25
C GLU A 291 -13.44 -30.03 -10.66
N LYS A 292 -13.73 -28.80 -10.23
CA LYS A 292 -15.06 -28.41 -9.76
C LYS A 292 -16.14 -28.56 -10.86
N CYS A 293 -15.84 -28.27 -12.09
CA CYS A 293 -16.76 -28.46 -13.23
C CYS A 293 -17.11 -29.93 -13.53
N GLY A 294 -16.48 -30.91 -12.88
CA GLY A 294 -16.79 -32.34 -13.01
C GLY A 294 -16.57 -32.98 -14.40
N LYS A 295 -16.02 -32.24 -15.36
CA LYS A 295 -15.78 -32.67 -16.76
C LYS A 295 -14.28 -32.81 -17.05
N ILE A 296 -13.61 -33.66 -16.28
CA ILE A 296 -12.16 -33.85 -16.39
C ILE A 296 -11.86 -34.85 -17.48
N SER A 297 -11.10 -34.46 -18.53
CA SER A 297 -10.44 -35.40 -19.43
C SER A 297 -8.91 -35.27 -19.29
N LYS A 298 -8.21 -36.42 -19.27
CA LYS A 298 -6.74 -36.43 -19.33
C LYS A 298 -6.28 -36.05 -20.74
N SER A 299 -5.56 -34.93 -20.86
CA SER A 299 -4.87 -34.61 -22.11
C SER A 299 -3.73 -35.60 -22.30
N LYS A 300 -3.74 -36.31 -23.47
CA LYS A 300 -2.71 -37.29 -23.81
C LYS A 300 -1.30 -36.69 -23.96
N GLN A 301 -1.19 -35.39 -24.18
CA GLN A 301 0.09 -34.76 -24.47
C GLN A 301 0.88 -34.24 -23.27
N HIS A 302 0.26 -33.96 -22.14
CA HIS A 302 0.97 -33.31 -21.00
C HIS A 302 0.58 -33.81 -19.61
N ASN A 303 -0.09 -34.95 -19.46
CA ASN A 303 -0.60 -35.47 -18.18
C ASN A 303 -1.44 -34.44 -17.37
N GLN A 304 -1.97 -33.42 -18.00
CA GLN A 304 -2.79 -32.40 -17.38
C GLN A 304 -4.26 -32.84 -17.39
N LYS A 305 -4.90 -32.77 -16.26
CA LYS A 305 -6.35 -32.89 -16.17
C LYS A 305 -6.97 -31.61 -16.76
N VAL A 306 -7.72 -31.70 -17.83
CA VAL A 306 -8.29 -30.56 -18.55
C VAL A 306 -9.76 -30.81 -18.82
N CYS A 307 -10.62 -29.86 -18.50
CA CYS A 307 -12.04 -29.92 -18.84
C CYS A 307 -12.26 -29.84 -20.35
N HIS A 308 -13.08 -30.72 -20.91
CA HIS A 308 -13.35 -30.76 -22.36
C HIS A 308 -13.99 -29.47 -22.89
N SER A 309 -14.85 -28.84 -22.09
CA SER A 309 -15.47 -27.57 -22.42
C SER A 309 -14.44 -26.43 -22.41
N CYS A 310 -13.56 -26.40 -21.43
CA CYS A 310 -12.47 -25.42 -21.34
C CYS A 310 -11.45 -25.58 -22.45
N VAL A 311 -11.13 -26.83 -22.87
CA VAL A 311 -10.24 -27.10 -24.01
C VAL A 311 -10.84 -26.61 -25.35
N LYS A 312 -12.17 -26.77 -25.52
CA LYS A 312 -12.85 -26.21 -26.70
C LYS A 312 -12.79 -24.68 -26.74
N ILE A 313 -12.94 -24.04 -25.60
CA ILE A 313 -12.81 -22.59 -25.46
C ILE A 313 -11.36 -22.16 -25.78
N ILE A 314 -10.36 -22.83 -25.18
CA ILE A 314 -8.95 -22.53 -25.43
C ILE A 314 -8.54 -22.80 -26.90
N LYS A 315 -9.01 -23.89 -27.49
CA LYS A 315 -8.73 -24.20 -28.90
C LYS A 315 -9.43 -23.26 -29.89
N LYS A 316 -10.63 -22.77 -29.55
CA LYS A 316 -11.28 -21.72 -30.32
C LYS A 316 -10.59 -20.37 -30.18
N GLU A 317 -9.92 -20.17 -29.02
CA GLU A 317 -9.20 -18.98 -28.63
C GLU A 317 -7.67 -19.15 -28.73
N ASN A 318 -7.14 -19.92 -29.65
CA ASN A 318 -5.73 -19.75 -30.10
C ASN A 318 -5.45 -18.30 -30.58
N ILE A 319 -6.42 -17.47 -30.45
CA ILE A 319 -6.51 -16.01 -30.43
C ILE A 319 -5.77 -15.40 -29.23
N LEU A 320 -5.46 -16.13 -28.15
CA LEU A 320 -4.76 -15.64 -26.96
C LEU A 320 -3.28 -15.28 -27.17
N LYS A 321 -2.74 -15.50 -28.37
CA LYS A 321 -1.43 -14.95 -28.73
C LYS A 321 -1.46 -13.51 -29.18
N ASN A 322 -2.60 -12.98 -29.56
CA ASN A 322 -2.74 -11.59 -29.99
C ASN A 322 -4.03 -10.98 -29.44
N THR A 323 -3.89 -10.20 -28.36
CA THR A 323 -4.76 -9.09 -27.96
C THR A 323 -6.28 -9.30 -27.92
N GLU A 324 -6.93 -9.08 -26.77
CA GLU A 324 -8.08 -8.17 -26.60
C GLU A 324 -8.95 -8.43 -25.35
N PRO A 325 -9.77 -7.47 -24.91
CA PRO A 325 -10.46 -7.45 -23.59
C PRO A 325 -11.46 -8.60 -23.33
N ALA A 326 -11.96 -9.27 -24.35
CA ALA A 326 -12.88 -10.40 -24.22
C ALA A 326 -12.32 -11.62 -23.46
N SER A 327 -11.00 -11.76 -23.37
CA SER A 327 -10.37 -12.83 -22.59
C SER A 327 -10.39 -12.58 -21.08
N ILE A 328 -10.50 -11.32 -20.66
CA ILE A 328 -10.55 -10.92 -19.24
C ILE A 328 -11.95 -11.15 -18.69
N GLU A 329 -13.02 -10.91 -19.46
CA GLU A 329 -14.39 -11.19 -19.04
C GLU A 329 -14.65 -12.68 -18.81
N LYS A 330 -14.08 -13.54 -19.65
CA LYS A 330 -14.22 -15.00 -19.49
C LYS A 330 -13.34 -15.54 -18.35
N LEU A 331 -12.19 -14.93 -18.08
CA LEU A 331 -11.39 -15.25 -16.90
C LEU A 331 -12.15 -14.79 -15.63
N LYS A 332 -12.84 -13.66 -15.68
CA LYS A 332 -13.74 -13.21 -14.61
C LYS A 332 -14.87 -14.22 -14.39
N GLU A 333 -15.53 -14.67 -15.43
CA GLU A 333 -16.61 -15.65 -15.33
C GLU A 333 -16.14 -16.98 -14.70
N VAL A 334 -14.92 -17.42 -15.01
CA VAL A 334 -14.28 -18.60 -14.40
C VAL A 334 -13.90 -18.33 -12.93
N ILE A 335 -13.37 -17.17 -12.62
CA ILE A 335 -13.00 -16.76 -11.26
C ILE A 335 -14.25 -16.55 -10.40
N THR A 336 -15.30 -15.90 -10.94
CA THR A 336 -16.58 -15.69 -10.23
C THR A 336 -17.22 -17.02 -9.88
N LYS A 337 -17.30 -17.97 -10.83
CA LYS A 337 -17.77 -19.34 -10.55
C LYS A 337 -16.90 -20.10 -9.54
N PHE A 338 -15.63 -19.76 -9.41
CA PHE A 338 -14.75 -20.35 -8.41
C PHE A 338 -15.01 -19.79 -7.00
N LEU A 339 -15.43 -18.53 -6.92
CA LEU A 339 -15.68 -17.83 -5.65
C LEU A 339 -17.14 -17.95 -5.16
N ASP A 340 -18.11 -18.14 -6.07
CA ASP A 340 -19.55 -18.16 -5.74
C ASP A 340 -20.07 -19.57 -5.32
N GLU A 341 -19.24 -20.61 -5.32
CA GLU A 341 -19.63 -22.00 -4.98
C GLU A 341 -19.14 -22.47 -3.60
N ASP A 342 -18.89 -21.56 -2.64
CA ASP A 342 -18.75 -21.87 -1.21
C ASP A 342 -20.06 -21.48 -0.47
#